data_3b130375b3ccdb7119f5e1aa5f43daa8
#
_entry.id   3b130375b3ccdb7119f5e1aa5f43daa8
#
_cell.length_a   1.000
_cell.length_b   1.000
_cell.length_c   1.000
_cell.angle_alpha   90.00
_cell.angle_beta   90.00
_cell.angle_gamma   90.00
#
_symmetry.space_group_name_H-M   'P 1'
#
loop_
_entity.id
_entity.type
_entity.pdbx_description
1 polymer ?
#
loop_
_entity_poly.entity_id
_entity_poly.type
_entity_poly.pdbx_seq_one_letter_code
_entity_poly.pdbx_strand_id
1 'polypeptide(L)'
;FSGTPVIASETPIGLETGWNWIGYLPQAEADISVAFSGIANNPDNLNFIKSQVDGTATWYEGFGWFGSLSTLSPTKGYQLKMNAPDILFYPDIDPSVSIVDENIENNDNFERNNLDLLGWDLNAYDYEFNGAITFAVNNIEGNSDDILAAFVDGEVRGVAERLYFPYGDKYIYIMQVYSNQEQGEELSFKLYDSLSGEIYDYNESIIFENDMIIGDGFATFNLENTVDDLFVPTENRLSNAYPNPFNPSTTLDYDVSVDGNVLITVYDISGQVIEVLVDDYKYAGEYSFTWNAQSHPSGIYFIGMETNGSYFTKKLMLVK
;
A
#
# COMPACT_ATOMS: atom_id res chain seq x y z
N PHE A 1 -2.51 23.87 -35.05
CA PHE A 1 -2.59 25.28 -34.60
C PHE A 1 -1.17 25.72 -34.25
N SER A 2 -0.76 26.90 -34.69
CA SER A 2 0.48 27.56 -34.26
C SER A 2 0.09 28.88 -33.58
N GLY A 3 0.61 29.10 -32.39
CA GLY A 3 0.40 30.31 -31.61
C GLY A 3 1.69 30.72 -30.90
N THR A 4 1.76 31.95 -30.41
CA THR A 4 2.85 32.39 -29.55
C THR A 4 2.57 31.82 -28.14
N PRO A 5 3.54 31.12 -27.49
CA PRO A 5 3.39 30.69 -26.10
C PRO A 5 3.08 31.89 -25.20
N VAL A 6 2.18 31.70 -24.25
CA VAL A 6 1.94 32.69 -23.19
C VAL A 6 3.07 32.68 -22.19
N ILE A 7 3.38 33.80 -21.54
CA ILE A 7 4.29 33.86 -20.41
C ILE A 7 3.51 33.38 -19.20
N ALA A 8 3.86 32.21 -18.70
CA ALA A 8 3.11 31.53 -17.64
C ALA A 8 3.00 32.36 -16.36
N SER A 9 4.08 33.01 -15.97
CA SER A 9 4.16 33.88 -14.77
C SER A 9 3.38 35.20 -14.90
N GLU A 10 3.03 35.62 -16.15
CA GLU A 10 2.23 36.82 -16.43
C GLU A 10 0.76 36.53 -16.76
N THR A 11 0.38 35.23 -16.76
CA THR A 11 -0.97 34.78 -17.14
C THR A 11 -1.68 34.21 -15.91
N PRO A 12 -2.39 35.04 -15.12
CA PRO A 12 -3.10 34.57 -13.93
C PRO A 12 -4.29 33.69 -14.30
N ILE A 13 -4.48 32.64 -13.48
CA ILE A 13 -5.65 31.76 -13.54
C ILE A 13 -6.48 32.03 -12.28
N GLY A 14 -7.70 32.54 -12.46
CA GLY A 14 -8.66 32.70 -11.38
C GLY A 14 -9.21 31.31 -10.98
N LEU A 15 -9.18 31.02 -9.71
CA LEU A 15 -9.67 29.78 -9.12
C LEU A 15 -10.85 30.06 -8.21
N GLU A 16 -11.92 29.30 -8.39
CA GLU A 16 -13.14 29.37 -7.56
C GLU A 16 -13.15 28.23 -6.51
N THR A 17 -13.96 28.38 -5.48
CA THR A 17 -14.20 27.30 -4.52
C THR A 17 -14.79 26.08 -5.21
N GLY A 18 -14.31 24.87 -4.84
CA GLY A 18 -14.70 23.62 -5.48
C GLY A 18 -13.81 23.28 -6.67
N TRP A 19 -14.37 22.59 -7.67
CA TRP A 19 -13.61 22.08 -8.81
C TRP A 19 -13.32 23.14 -9.88
N ASN A 20 -12.07 23.18 -10.34
CA ASN A 20 -11.56 24.02 -11.40
C ASN A 20 -10.86 23.17 -12.46
N TRP A 21 -11.15 23.43 -13.74
CA TRP A 21 -10.35 22.87 -14.83
C TRP A 21 -9.20 23.82 -15.14
N ILE A 22 -7.97 23.35 -15.03
CA ILE A 22 -6.77 24.14 -15.28
C ILE A 22 -5.90 23.48 -16.35
N GLY A 23 -5.35 24.31 -17.25
CA GLY A 23 -4.28 23.89 -18.15
C GLY A 23 -2.93 24.21 -17.54
N TYR A 24 -1.94 23.35 -17.72
CA TYR A 24 -0.56 23.65 -17.33
C TYR A 24 0.11 24.50 -18.41
N LEU A 25 0.44 25.75 -18.07
CA LEU A 25 0.96 26.76 -19.01
C LEU A 25 2.47 26.73 -19.24
N PRO A 26 3.34 26.36 -18.26
CA PRO A 26 4.78 26.29 -18.49
C PRO A 26 5.17 25.31 -19.59
N GLN A 27 6.33 25.53 -20.21
CA GLN A 27 6.82 24.77 -21.35
C GLN A 27 7.71 23.58 -20.94
N ALA A 28 7.97 23.39 -19.64
CA ALA A 28 8.69 22.28 -19.08
C ALA A 28 7.92 21.69 -17.91
N GLU A 29 8.17 20.42 -17.62
CA GLU A 29 7.60 19.75 -16.45
C GLU A 29 8.10 20.37 -15.15
N ALA A 30 7.27 20.34 -14.12
CA ALA A 30 7.65 20.78 -12.79
C ALA A 30 7.03 19.89 -11.73
N ASP A 31 7.77 19.72 -10.61
CA ASP A 31 7.21 19.20 -9.37
C ASP A 31 5.95 19.98 -8.99
N ILE A 32 4.95 19.28 -8.49
CA ILE A 32 3.65 19.86 -8.15
C ILE A 32 3.77 21.01 -7.14
N SER A 33 4.70 20.92 -6.18
CA SER A 33 4.93 21.97 -5.19
C SER A 33 5.53 23.21 -5.83
N VAL A 34 6.40 23.03 -6.84
CA VAL A 34 6.96 24.13 -7.63
C VAL A 34 5.86 24.76 -8.50
N ALA A 35 5.07 23.95 -9.18
CA ALA A 35 4.00 24.43 -10.04
C ALA A 35 2.98 25.31 -9.29
N PHE A 36 2.63 24.93 -8.07
CA PHE A 36 1.68 25.68 -7.22
C PHE A 36 2.33 26.70 -6.27
N SER A 37 3.64 26.94 -6.35
CA SER A 37 4.32 27.94 -5.53
C SER A 37 3.82 29.38 -5.76
N GLY A 38 3.15 29.63 -6.87
CA GLY A 38 2.58 30.94 -7.23
C GLY A 38 1.10 31.13 -6.88
N ILE A 39 0.55 30.37 -5.94
CA ILE A 39 -0.75 30.68 -5.33
C ILE A 39 -0.65 32.02 -4.58
N ALA A 40 -1.54 32.95 -4.90
CA ALA A 40 -1.35 34.37 -4.57
C ALA A 40 -1.66 34.73 -3.12
N ASN A 41 -2.70 34.10 -2.51
CA ASN A 41 -3.17 34.51 -1.19
C ASN A 41 -2.82 33.51 -0.08
N ASN A 42 -3.25 32.26 -0.20
CA ASN A 42 -3.01 31.26 0.83
C ASN A 42 -2.91 29.85 0.22
N PRO A 43 -1.77 29.16 0.34
CA PRO A 43 -1.63 27.79 -0.13
C PRO A 43 -2.64 26.80 0.51
N ASP A 44 -3.15 27.09 1.72
CA ASP A 44 -4.16 26.23 2.37
C ASP A 44 -5.57 26.38 1.74
N ASN A 45 -5.72 27.25 0.74
CA ASN A 45 -6.87 27.23 -0.15
C ASN A 45 -6.86 26.05 -1.11
N LEU A 46 -5.70 25.44 -1.38
CA LEU A 46 -5.56 24.19 -2.12
C LEU A 46 -6.20 23.03 -1.35
N ASN A 47 -6.72 22.03 -2.06
CA ASN A 47 -7.34 20.86 -1.46
C ASN A 47 -6.85 19.56 -2.13
N PHE A 48 -7.18 19.40 -3.42
CA PHE A 48 -6.94 18.17 -4.13
C PHE A 48 -6.75 18.43 -5.62
N ILE A 49 -5.89 17.65 -6.26
CA ILE A 49 -5.70 17.70 -7.71
C ILE A 49 -5.70 16.30 -8.30
N LYS A 50 -6.25 16.16 -9.51
CA LYS A 50 -6.21 14.93 -10.28
C LYS A 50 -5.95 15.19 -11.76
N SER A 51 -5.28 14.24 -12.39
CA SER A 51 -5.15 14.07 -13.83
C SER A 51 -6.09 12.95 -14.30
N GLN A 52 -6.32 12.83 -15.59
CA GLN A 52 -7.04 11.67 -16.13
C GLN A 52 -6.24 10.37 -15.96
N VAL A 53 -4.91 10.42 -16.06
CA VAL A 53 -4.05 9.24 -16.15
C VAL A 53 -2.80 9.28 -15.27
N ASP A 54 -2.40 10.46 -14.80
CA ASP A 54 -1.11 10.62 -14.11
C ASP A 54 -1.22 10.52 -12.58
N GLY A 55 -2.43 10.28 -12.05
CA GLY A 55 -2.65 10.15 -10.62
C GLY A 55 -3.32 11.35 -9.96
N THR A 56 -3.23 11.39 -8.64
CA THR A 56 -3.86 12.39 -7.77
C THR A 56 -2.92 12.85 -6.68
N ALA A 57 -3.14 14.05 -6.13
CA ALA A 57 -2.47 14.52 -4.92
C ALA A 57 -3.42 15.32 -4.03
N THR A 58 -3.23 15.21 -2.72
CA THR A 58 -3.95 15.95 -1.68
C THR A 58 -3.00 16.97 -1.06
N TRP A 59 -3.51 18.19 -0.81
CA TRP A 59 -2.80 19.22 -0.06
C TRP A 59 -3.00 19.00 1.45
N TYR A 60 -1.91 18.93 2.18
CA TYR A 60 -1.91 18.82 3.64
C TYR A 60 -1.34 20.09 4.25
N GLU A 61 -2.14 20.81 5.04
CA GLU A 61 -1.74 22.05 5.70
C GLU A 61 -0.44 21.85 6.52
N GLY A 62 0.56 22.69 6.26
CA GLY A 62 1.86 22.61 6.90
C GLY A 62 2.82 21.55 6.36
N PHE A 63 2.38 20.68 5.45
CA PHE A 63 3.19 19.60 4.88
C PHE A 63 3.33 19.69 3.34
N GLY A 64 2.33 20.22 2.63
CA GLY A 64 2.32 20.32 1.18
C GLY A 64 1.56 19.22 0.48
N TRP A 65 1.87 18.98 -0.79
CA TRP A 65 1.26 17.96 -1.62
C TRP A 65 1.77 16.56 -1.29
N PHE A 66 0.86 15.60 -1.27
CA PHE A 66 1.18 14.17 -1.21
C PHE A 66 0.19 13.35 -2.05
N GLY A 67 0.71 12.45 -2.88
CA GLY A 67 -0.10 11.60 -3.74
C GLY A 67 0.72 10.89 -4.81
N SER A 68 0.05 10.21 -5.72
CA SER A 68 0.67 9.59 -6.89
C SER A 68 1.00 10.59 -8.01
N LEU A 69 0.33 11.76 -8.04
CA LEU A 69 0.66 12.85 -8.95
C LEU A 69 1.75 13.72 -8.34
N SER A 70 2.97 13.57 -8.80
CA SER A 70 4.15 14.32 -8.32
C SER A 70 4.59 15.46 -9.23
N THR A 71 4.26 15.38 -10.53
CA THR A 71 4.68 16.36 -11.55
C THR A 71 3.52 16.82 -12.44
N LEU A 72 3.59 18.07 -12.87
CA LEU A 72 2.70 18.61 -13.91
C LEU A 72 3.45 18.77 -15.23
N SER A 73 2.82 18.36 -16.34
CA SER A 73 3.45 18.32 -17.67
C SER A 73 2.81 19.28 -18.65
N PRO A 74 3.60 19.87 -19.58
CA PRO A 74 3.07 20.70 -20.66
C PRO A 74 1.99 20.01 -21.47
N THR A 75 1.04 20.77 -21.97
CA THR A 75 -0.09 20.32 -22.80
C THR A 75 -1.16 19.49 -22.10
N LYS A 76 -0.97 19.18 -20.80
CA LYS A 76 -1.96 18.47 -20.00
C LYS A 76 -2.92 19.42 -19.27
N GLY A 77 -4.10 18.92 -18.98
CA GLY A 77 -5.12 19.55 -18.17
C GLY A 77 -5.33 18.76 -16.86
N TYR A 78 -5.72 19.49 -15.83
CA TYR A 78 -5.91 18.93 -14.49
C TYR A 78 -7.23 19.44 -13.91
N GLN A 79 -7.82 18.67 -13.02
CA GLN A 79 -8.90 19.10 -12.16
C GLN A 79 -8.35 19.44 -10.77
N LEU A 80 -8.45 20.71 -10.39
CA LEU A 80 -8.00 21.24 -9.11
C LEU A 80 -9.20 21.59 -8.23
N LYS A 81 -9.26 21.05 -7.03
CA LYS A 81 -10.27 21.39 -6.01
C LYS A 81 -9.70 22.41 -5.04
N MET A 82 -10.49 23.45 -4.78
CA MET A 82 -10.12 24.55 -3.90
C MET A 82 -11.05 24.64 -2.68
N ASN A 83 -10.49 24.95 -1.52
CA ASN A 83 -11.25 25.24 -0.29
C ASN A 83 -11.85 26.67 -0.33
N ALA A 84 -11.15 27.60 -0.94
CA ALA A 84 -11.57 29.00 -1.11
C ALA A 84 -11.03 29.57 -2.43
N PRO A 85 -11.60 30.65 -2.97
CA PRO A 85 -11.14 31.28 -4.20
C PRO A 85 -9.71 31.82 -4.06
N ASP A 86 -8.91 31.69 -5.14
CA ASP A 86 -7.56 32.21 -5.20
C ASP A 86 -7.14 32.54 -6.64
N ILE A 87 -5.89 32.94 -6.84
CA ILE A 87 -5.31 33.19 -8.15
C ILE A 87 -4.00 32.39 -8.23
N LEU A 88 -3.86 31.60 -9.29
CA LEU A 88 -2.63 30.86 -9.58
C LEU A 88 -1.81 31.61 -10.63
N PHE A 89 -0.54 31.87 -10.31
CA PHE A 89 0.50 32.26 -11.25
C PHE A 89 1.49 31.11 -11.37
N TYR A 90 1.57 30.45 -12.50
CA TYR A 90 2.63 29.47 -12.68
C TYR A 90 3.99 30.14 -12.68
N PRO A 91 5.02 29.59 -12.01
CA PRO A 91 6.37 30.10 -12.10
C PRO A 91 6.95 29.90 -13.51
N ASP A 92 7.94 30.71 -13.87
CA ASP A 92 8.73 30.45 -15.07
C ASP A 92 9.64 29.27 -14.82
N ILE A 93 9.42 28.17 -15.56
CA ILE A 93 10.21 26.95 -15.47
C ILE A 93 11.24 26.95 -16.59
N ASP A 94 12.51 26.87 -16.23
CA ASP A 94 13.60 26.77 -17.19
C ASP A 94 13.60 25.38 -17.86
N PRO A 95 13.32 25.28 -19.17
CA PRO A 95 13.29 24.02 -19.87
C PRO A 95 14.66 23.30 -19.94
N SER A 96 15.74 23.98 -19.58
CA SER A 96 17.07 23.38 -19.51
C SER A 96 17.36 22.64 -18.18
N VAL A 97 16.50 22.82 -17.16
CA VAL A 97 16.55 22.14 -15.89
C VAL A 97 15.58 20.96 -15.95
N SER A 98 16.04 19.83 -16.51
CA SER A 98 15.28 18.61 -16.37
C SER A 98 15.33 18.15 -14.90
N ILE A 99 14.16 17.90 -14.30
CA ILE A 99 14.06 17.19 -13.03
C ILE A 99 14.35 15.73 -13.35
N VAL A 100 15.63 15.35 -13.38
CA VAL A 100 16.04 13.96 -13.49
C VAL A 100 16.07 13.45 -12.06
N ASP A 101 15.01 12.78 -11.64
CA ASP A 101 15.08 11.92 -10.47
C ASP A 101 15.83 10.65 -10.91
N GLU A 102 17.13 10.57 -10.57
CA GLU A 102 18.01 9.44 -10.99
C GLU A 102 17.58 8.09 -10.37
N ASN A 103 16.49 8.03 -9.60
CA ASN A 103 16.02 6.83 -8.91
C ASN A 103 14.83 6.11 -9.58
N ILE A 104 14.28 6.63 -10.70
CA ILE A 104 13.03 6.09 -11.29
C ILE A 104 13.26 4.95 -12.31
N GLU A 105 14.49 4.67 -12.77
CA GLU A 105 14.69 3.78 -13.94
C GLU A 105 14.40 2.28 -13.72
N ASN A 106 14.13 1.78 -12.52
CA ASN A 106 14.01 0.32 -12.30
C ASN A 106 12.63 -0.20 -11.87
N ASN A 107 11.67 0.65 -11.50
CA ASN A 107 10.35 0.19 -11.03
C ASN A 107 9.35 -0.08 -12.17
N ASP A 108 9.28 0.79 -13.18
CA ASP A 108 8.27 0.73 -14.25
C ASP A 108 8.18 -0.62 -14.98
N ASN A 109 9.29 -1.34 -15.12
CA ASN A 109 9.32 -2.62 -15.84
C ASN A 109 8.87 -3.80 -14.96
N PHE A 110 9.10 -3.73 -13.64
CA PHE A 110 8.68 -4.77 -12.71
C PHE A 110 7.16 -4.68 -12.45
N GLU A 111 6.65 -3.48 -12.35
CA GLU A 111 5.23 -3.16 -12.14
C GLU A 111 4.36 -3.64 -13.31
N ARG A 112 4.71 -3.30 -14.54
CA ARG A 112 4.00 -3.77 -15.75
C ARG A 112 3.95 -5.28 -15.84
N ASN A 113 5.03 -5.98 -15.51
CA ASN A 113 5.07 -7.44 -15.58
C ASN A 113 4.12 -8.11 -14.59
N ASN A 114 3.91 -7.53 -13.38
CA ASN A 114 3.01 -8.09 -12.40
C ASN A 114 1.53 -7.83 -12.76
N LEU A 115 1.21 -6.63 -13.24
CA LEU A 115 -0.15 -6.30 -13.71
C LEU A 115 -0.56 -7.17 -14.89
N ASP A 116 0.34 -7.36 -15.88
CA ASP A 116 0.11 -8.24 -17.03
C ASP A 116 -0.13 -9.71 -16.60
N LEU A 117 0.62 -10.20 -15.59
CA LEU A 117 0.48 -11.55 -15.06
C LEU A 117 -0.83 -11.77 -14.31
N LEU A 118 -1.31 -10.73 -13.61
CA LEU A 118 -2.58 -10.76 -12.87
C LEU A 118 -3.78 -10.53 -13.79
N GLY A 119 -3.58 -10.00 -15.00
CA GLY A 119 -4.64 -9.54 -15.89
C GLY A 119 -5.39 -8.33 -15.33
N TRP A 120 -4.69 -7.48 -14.56
CA TRP A 120 -5.23 -6.27 -13.94
C TRP A 120 -4.89 -5.00 -14.75
N ASP A 121 -4.84 -5.15 -16.05
CA ASP A 121 -4.60 -4.03 -16.96
C ASP A 121 -5.76 -3.04 -16.95
N LEU A 122 -5.42 -1.77 -16.89
CA LEU A 122 -6.36 -0.67 -16.93
C LEU A 122 -5.93 0.38 -17.95
N ASN A 123 -6.79 0.71 -18.90
CA ASN A 123 -6.62 1.88 -19.76
C ASN A 123 -7.60 2.99 -19.33
N ALA A 124 -7.12 3.98 -18.62
CA ALA A 124 -7.91 5.08 -18.10
C ALA A 124 -8.62 5.92 -19.19
N TYR A 125 -8.14 5.87 -20.44
CA TYR A 125 -8.77 6.58 -21.58
C TYR A 125 -10.06 5.91 -22.07
N ASP A 126 -10.35 4.69 -21.64
CA ASP A 126 -11.59 3.99 -21.99
C ASP A 126 -12.79 4.45 -21.14
N TYR A 127 -12.55 5.33 -20.15
CA TYR A 127 -13.53 5.80 -19.19
C TYR A 127 -13.76 7.31 -19.25
N GLU A 128 -15.02 7.71 -19.04
CA GLU A 128 -15.45 9.12 -19.08
C GLU A 128 -15.31 9.79 -17.70
N PHE A 129 -15.55 9.04 -16.62
CA PHE A 129 -15.58 9.55 -15.24
C PHE A 129 -14.50 8.91 -14.37
N ASN A 130 -14.03 9.66 -13.38
CA ASN A 130 -13.12 9.12 -12.37
C ASN A 130 -13.35 9.71 -10.99
N GLY A 131 -12.87 8.99 -9.97
CA GLY A 131 -12.83 9.41 -8.58
C GLY A 131 -11.52 8.95 -7.93
N ALA A 132 -11.31 9.30 -6.68
CA ALA A 132 -10.14 8.91 -5.91
C ALA A 132 -10.53 8.31 -4.57
N ILE A 133 -9.81 7.27 -4.16
CA ILE A 133 -10.00 6.61 -2.87
C ILE A 133 -8.62 6.37 -2.25
N THR A 134 -8.50 6.74 -0.98
CA THR A 134 -7.29 6.44 -0.19
C THR A 134 -7.60 5.34 0.81
N PHE A 135 -6.89 4.22 0.68
CA PHE A 135 -7.12 3.02 1.50
C PHE A 135 -6.02 2.81 2.53
N ALA A 136 -6.39 2.16 3.64
CA ALA A 136 -5.50 1.34 4.43
C ALA A 136 -5.97 -0.10 4.38
N VAL A 137 -5.02 -1.02 4.30
CA VAL A 137 -5.26 -2.46 4.39
C VAL A 137 -4.78 -2.92 5.75
N ASN A 138 -5.70 -3.47 6.53
CA ASN A 138 -5.42 -3.96 7.87
C ASN A 138 -5.21 -5.49 7.84
N ASN A 139 -4.48 -6.01 8.85
CA ASN A 139 -4.27 -7.44 9.08
C ASN A 139 -3.46 -8.19 8.00
N ILE A 140 -2.67 -7.48 7.19
CA ILE A 140 -1.69 -8.07 6.28
C ILE A 140 -0.34 -7.39 6.49
N GLU A 141 0.71 -8.20 6.67
CA GLU A 141 2.09 -7.70 6.61
C GLU A 141 2.42 -7.36 5.15
N GLY A 142 2.21 -6.10 4.77
CA GLY A 142 2.32 -5.68 3.39
C GLY A 142 3.75 -5.41 2.95
N ASN A 143 4.02 -5.62 1.67
CA ASN A 143 5.27 -5.32 0.96
C ASN A 143 5.08 -4.12 0.02
N SER A 144 6.17 -3.50 -0.42
CA SER A 144 6.16 -2.41 -1.41
C SER A 144 5.53 -2.82 -2.75
N ASP A 145 5.63 -4.09 -3.10
CA ASP A 145 5.20 -4.65 -4.38
C ASP A 145 3.77 -5.20 -4.36
N ASP A 146 3.03 -4.96 -3.26
CA ASP A 146 1.63 -5.33 -3.14
C ASP A 146 0.75 -4.40 -3.96
N ILE A 147 -0.23 -4.98 -4.65
CA ILE A 147 -1.11 -4.25 -5.56
C ILE A 147 -2.55 -4.38 -5.09
N LEU A 148 -3.20 -3.23 -4.86
CA LEU A 148 -4.62 -3.15 -4.59
C LEU A 148 -5.37 -2.79 -5.88
N ALA A 149 -6.45 -3.50 -6.20
CA ALA A 149 -7.26 -3.22 -7.37
C ALA A 149 -8.76 -3.13 -7.05
N ALA A 150 -9.46 -2.26 -7.79
CA ALA A 150 -10.90 -2.11 -7.77
C ALA A 150 -11.55 -2.75 -9.00
N PHE A 151 -12.72 -3.35 -8.82
CA PHE A 151 -13.45 -4.07 -9.87
C PHE A 151 -14.94 -3.71 -9.89
N VAL A 152 -15.53 -3.73 -11.10
CA VAL A 152 -16.98 -3.78 -11.32
C VAL A 152 -17.25 -4.96 -12.24
N ASP A 153 -18.10 -5.90 -11.83
CA ASP A 153 -18.46 -7.11 -12.60
C ASP A 153 -17.23 -7.90 -13.12
N GLY A 154 -16.12 -7.87 -12.36
CA GLY A 154 -14.86 -8.54 -12.70
C GLY A 154 -13.94 -7.75 -13.64
N GLU A 155 -14.32 -6.57 -14.12
CA GLU A 155 -13.49 -5.66 -14.88
C GLU A 155 -12.73 -4.71 -13.96
N VAL A 156 -11.44 -4.50 -14.22
CA VAL A 156 -10.58 -3.59 -13.45
C VAL A 156 -11.03 -2.14 -13.65
N ARG A 157 -11.23 -1.43 -12.54
CA ARG A 157 -11.63 -0.03 -12.50
C ARG A 157 -10.60 0.88 -11.83
N GLY A 158 -9.61 0.32 -11.20
CA GLY A 158 -8.53 1.06 -10.55
C GLY A 158 -7.45 0.13 -10.05
N VAL A 159 -6.22 0.63 -10.00
CA VAL A 159 -5.06 -0.07 -9.47
C VAL A 159 -4.23 0.92 -8.66
N ALA A 160 -3.70 0.48 -7.53
CA ALA A 160 -2.82 1.27 -6.69
C ALA A 160 -1.73 0.42 -6.06
N GLU A 161 -0.55 1.00 -5.96
CA GLU A 161 0.59 0.46 -5.23
C GLU A 161 0.63 0.99 -3.80
N ARG A 162 1.39 0.31 -2.98
CA ARG A 162 1.59 0.65 -1.60
C ARG A 162 2.54 1.84 -1.45
N LEU A 163 2.08 2.92 -0.82
CA LEU A 163 2.85 4.13 -0.58
C LEU A 163 3.04 4.37 0.92
N TYR A 164 4.27 4.75 1.32
CA TYR A 164 4.51 5.20 2.69
C TYR A 164 4.06 6.65 2.86
N PHE A 165 3.11 6.90 3.78
CA PHE A 165 2.62 8.21 4.15
C PHE A 165 3.37 8.74 5.37
N PRO A 166 4.37 9.64 5.19
CA PRO A 166 5.30 10.02 6.26
C PRO A 166 4.65 10.83 7.37
N TYR A 167 3.55 11.54 7.07
CA TYR A 167 2.87 12.41 8.05
C TYR A 167 2.01 11.62 9.05
N GLY A 168 1.66 10.40 8.72
CA GLY A 168 0.90 9.50 9.60
C GLY A 168 1.69 8.25 10.00
N ASP A 169 2.98 8.13 9.59
CA ASP A 169 3.85 6.97 9.83
C ASP A 169 3.15 5.63 9.51
N LYS A 170 2.53 5.56 8.32
CA LYS A 170 1.79 4.37 7.88
C LYS A 170 1.86 4.20 6.36
N TYR A 171 1.54 2.99 5.92
CA TYR A 171 1.37 2.70 4.50
C TYR A 171 -0.10 2.86 4.09
N ILE A 172 -0.31 3.39 2.87
CA ILE A 172 -1.62 3.60 2.28
C ILE A 172 -1.58 3.24 0.79
N TYR A 173 -2.78 3.11 0.18
CA TYR A 173 -2.95 2.97 -1.27
C TYR A 173 -3.79 4.15 -1.76
N ILE A 174 -3.29 4.91 -2.74
CA ILE A 174 -4.01 6.02 -3.34
C ILE A 174 -4.43 5.58 -4.74
N MET A 175 -5.71 5.32 -4.91
CA MET A 175 -6.27 4.73 -6.12
C MET A 175 -7.16 5.74 -6.86
N GLN A 176 -6.91 5.92 -8.16
CA GLN A 176 -7.94 6.44 -9.05
C GLN A 176 -8.84 5.29 -9.50
N VAL A 177 -10.13 5.52 -9.48
CA VAL A 177 -11.15 4.59 -9.94
C VAL A 177 -11.94 5.21 -11.07
N TYR A 178 -12.35 4.39 -12.04
CA TYR A 178 -12.90 4.84 -13.31
C TYR A 178 -14.24 4.19 -13.61
N SER A 179 -15.12 4.93 -14.31
CA SER A 179 -16.42 4.47 -14.73
C SER A 179 -16.86 5.15 -16.02
N ASN A 180 -17.76 4.51 -16.77
CA ASN A 180 -18.53 5.13 -17.85
C ASN A 180 -19.96 5.50 -17.40
N GLN A 181 -20.26 5.34 -16.12
CA GLN A 181 -21.49 5.81 -15.48
C GLN A 181 -21.13 6.90 -14.47
N GLU A 182 -21.90 7.99 -14.48
CA GLU A 182 -21.67 9.11 -13.55
C GLU A 182 -21.79 8.69 -12.08
N GLN A 183 -22.63 7.65 -11.82
CA GLN A 183 -22.83 7.09 -10.48
C GLN A 183 -23.47 5.70 -10.54
N GLY A 184 -23.33 4.93 -9.47
CA GLY A 184 -24.14 3.74 -9.19
C GLY A 184 -23.46 2.40 -9.43
N GLU A 185 -22.28 2.35 -10.09
CA GLU A 185 -21.50 1.11 -10.15
C GLU A 185 -20.94 0.77 -8.78
N GLU A 186 -21.05 -0.50 -8.37
CA GLU A 186 -20.51 -0.98 -7.11
C GLU A 186 -19.07 -1.49 -7.30
N LEU A 187 -18.13 -0.82 -6.66
CA LEU A 187 -16.72 -1.18 -6.67
C LEU A 187 -16.45 -2.23 -5.59
N SER A 188 -15.86 -3.35 -5.96
CA SER A 188 -15.28 -4.36 -5.08
C SER A 188 -13.75 -4.31 -5.13
N PHE A 189 -13.06 -4.88 -4.14
CA PHE A 189 -11.62 -4.70 -3.98
C PHE A 189 -10.90 -6.03 -3.79
N LYS A 190 -9.70 -6.13 -4.38
CA LYS A 190 -8.79 -7.27 -4.21
C LYS A 190 -7.36 -6.76 -4.02
N LEU A 191 -6.64 -7.44 -3.14
CA LEU A 191 -5.21 -7.22 -2.91
C LEU A 191 -4.40 -8.41 -3.39
N TYR A 192 -3.40 -8.17 -4.20
CA TYR A 192 -2.35 -9.13 -4.48
C TYR A 192 -1.21 -8.93 -3.48
N ASP A 193 -0.93 -9.96 -2.69
CA ASP A 193 0.22 -10.03 -1.79
C ASP A 193 1.41 -10.59 -2.57
N SER A 194 2.40 -9.77 -2.78
CA SER A 194 3.60 -10.09 -3.55
C SER A 194 4.53 -11.10 -2.86
N LEU A 195 4.43 -11.25 -1.53
CA LEU A 195 5.24 -12.19 -0.75
C LEU A 195 4.69 -13.62 -0.86
N SER A 196 3.38 -13.79 -0.69
CA SER A 196 2.73 -15.11 -0.78
C SER A 196 2.35 -15.48 -2.21
N GLY A 197 2.14 -14.50 -3.10
CA GLY A 197 1.57 -14.66 -4.42
C GLY A 197 0.05 -14.91 -4.40
N GLU A 198 -0.61 -14.67 -3.27
CA GLU A 198 -2.05 -14.87 -3.09
C GLU A 198 -2.84 -13.60 -3.40
N ILE A 199 -4.12 -13.78 -3.75
CA ILE A 199 -5.07 -12.69 -3.97
C ILE A 199 -6.13 -12.77 -2.88
N TYR A 200 -6.29 -11.68 -2.14
CA TYR A 200 -7.31 -11.52 -1.09
C TYR A 200 -8.50 -10.72 -1.62
N ASP A 201 -9.71 -11.25 -1.46
CA ASP A 201 -10.96 -10.56 -1.74
C ASP A 201 -11.45 -9.83 -0.48
N TYR A 202 -11.94 -8.59 -0.61
CA TYR A 202 -12.52 -7.81 0.47
C TYR A 202 -14.04 -7.77 0.35
N ASN A 203 -14.73 -7.73 1.50
CA ASN A 203 -16.19 -7.66 1.54
C ASN A 203 -16.72 -6.22 1.47
N GLU A 204 -15.86 -5.24 1.74
CA GLU A 204 -16.21 -3.83 1.62
C GLU A 204 -16.44 -3.49 0.15
N SER A 205 -17.44 -2.65 -0.08
CA SER A 205 -17.72 -2.09 -1.39
C SER A 205 -18.00 -0.59 -1.31
N ILE A 206 -17.84 0.09 -2.44
CA ILE A 206 -18.12 1.53 -2.57
C ILE A 206 -18.97 1.73 -3.82
N ILE A 207 -20.02 2.53 -3.70
CA ILE A 207 -20.76 2.97 -4.88
C ILE A 207 -19.99 4.12 -5.53
N PHE A 208 -19.65 3.94 -6.80
CA PHE A 208 -18.96 4.96 -7.58
C PHE A 208 -19.85 6.19 -7.77
N GLU A 209 -19.24 7.35 -7.59
CA GLU A 209 -19.79 8.66 -7.94
C GLU A 209 -18.67 9.49 -8.60
N ASN A 210 -19.00 10.17 -9.71
CA ASN A 210 -18.03 11.01 -10.40
C ASN A 210 -17.46 12.08 -9.47
N ASP A 211 -16.16 12.36 -9.59
CA ASP A 211 -15.41 13.32 -8.78
C ASP A 211 -15.39 13.01 -7.27
N MET A 212 -15.79 11.79 -6.85
CA MET A 212 -15.68 11.40 -5.44
C MET A 212 -14.24 11.43 -4.96
N ILE A 213 -14.08 11.84 -3.71
CA ILE A 213 -12.82 11.74 -2.95
C ILE A 213 -13.17 11.06 -1.63
N ILE A 214 -12.72 9.83 -1.45
CA ILE A 214 -12.99 9.03 -0.25
C ILE A 214 -11.68 8.79 0.49
N GLY A 215 -11.63 9.24 1.73
CA GLY A 215 -10.45 9.15 2.57
C GLY A 215 -9.31 10.10 2.15
N ASP A 216 -8.32 10.15 3.01
CA ASP A 216 -7.04 10.83 2.81
C ASP A 216 -5.94 10.10 3.59
N GLY A 217 -4.72 10.63 3.63
CA GLY A 217 -3.62 9.99 4.33
C GLY A 217 -3.83 9.83 5.84
N PHE A 218 -4.66 10.66 6.48
CA PHE A 218 -4.98 10.55 7.91
C PHE A 218 -6.25 9.72 8.17
N ALA A 219 -7.29 9.89 7.34
CA ALA A 219 -8.59 9.25 7.44
C ALA A 219 -8.86 8.34 6.22
N THR A 220 -8.25 7.18 6.21
CA THR A 220 -8.33 6.20 5.12
C THR A 220 -9.67 5.44 5.11
N PHE A 221 -10.09 4.98 3.93
CA PHE A 221 -11.07 3.90 3.82
C PHE A 221 -10.36 2.58 4.17
N ASN A 222 -10.83 1.90 5.21
CA ASN A 222 -10.18 0.69 5.70
C ASN A 222 -10.75 -0.55 5.01
N LEU A 223 -9.87 -1.37 4.46
CA LEU A 223 -10.19 -2.71 4.04
C LEU A 223 -9.75 -3.68 5.14
N GLU A 224 -10.72 -4.43 5.66
CA GLU A 224 -10.44 -5.43 6.68
C GLU A 224 -10.43 -6.79 6.01
N ASN A 225 -9.30 -7.46 6.02
CA ASN A 225 -9.23 -8.81 5.53
C ASN A 225 -10.13 -9.70 6.41
N THR A 226 -11.33 -9.99 5.91
CA THR A 226 -12.23 -10.98 6.48
C THR A 226 -11.91 -12.37 5.92
N VAL A 227 -10.63 -12.71 5.72
CA VAL A 227 -10.28 -14.13 5.64
C VAL A 227 -10.84 -14.72 6.93
N ASP A 228 -11.80 -15.62 6.76
CA ASP A 228 -12.50 -16.37 7.82
C ASP A 228 -11.76 -16.36 9.13
N ASP A 229 -12.30 -15.65 10.14
CA ASP A 229 -11.71 -15.62 11.47
C ASP A 229 -10.23 -16.06 11.44
N LEU A 230 -9.28 -15.15 11.14
CA LEU A 230 -7.96 -15.39 11.66
C LEU A 230 -8.22 -15.61 13.14
N PHE A 231 -8.32 -16.86 13.49
CA PHE A 231 -8.49 -17.28 14.88
C PHE A 231 -7.28 -16.66 15.57
N VAL A 232 -7.44 -15.40 16.01
CA VAL A 232 -6.43 -14.76 16.85
C VAL A 232 -6.45 -15.56 18.11
N PRO A 233 -5.43 -16.38 18.37
CA PRO A 233 -5.42 -17.22 19.52
C PRO A 233 -5.60 -16.35 20.76
N THR A 234 -6.56 -16.68 21.60
CA THR A 234 -6.78 -15.94 22.85
C THR A 234 -5.69 -16.22 23.89
N GLU A 235 -4.89 -17.25 23.65
CA GLU A 235 -3.78 -17.69 24.53
C GLU A 235 -2.59 -18.16 23.70
N ASN A 236 -1.37 -17.88 24.17
CA ASN A 236 -0.17 -18.47 23.59
C ASN A 236 -0.19 -19.98 23.79
N ARG A 237 0.22 -20.75 22.79
CA ARG A 237 0.24 -22.22 22.86
C ARG A 237 1.44 -22.78 22.10
N LEU A 238 1.95 -23.90 22.55
CA LEU A 238 2.87 -24.75 21.80
C LEU A 238 2.25 -26.15 21.68
N SER A 239 2.02 -26.63 20.47
CA SER A 239 1.41 -27.93 20.21
C SER A 239 2.31 -29.08 20.60
N ASN A 240 1.80 -30.31 20.55
CA ASN A 240 2.64 -31.51 20.61
C ASN A 240 3.29 -31.74 19.25
N ALA A 241 4.55 -32.16 19.26
CA ALA A 241 5.28 -32.52 18.06
C ALA A 241 4.63 -33.70 17.33
N TYR A 242 4.55 -33.62 15.99
CA TYR A 242 4.09 -34.74 15.19
C TYR A 242 4.95 -34.88 13.91
N PRO A 243 5.44 -36.09 13.62
CA PRO A 243 5.39 -37.32 14.49
C PRO A 243 6.24 -37.18 15.77
N ASN A 244 5.86 -37.92 16.83
CA ASN A 244 6.64 -38.08 18.04
C ASN A 244 6.34 -39.44 18.65
N PRO A 245 7.26 -40.47 18.67
CA PRO A 245 8.66 -40.37 18.21
C PRO A 245 8.83 -40.04 16.73
N PHE A 246 9.96 -39.43 16.33
CA PHE A 246 10.22 -38.93 14.97
C PHE A 246 11.57 -39.41 14.40
N ASN A 247 11.69 -39.38 13.05
CA ASN A 247 12.91 -39.74 12.29
C ASN A 247 12.91 -39.11 10.90
N PRO A 248 13.84 -38.23 10.53
CA PRO A 248 14.63 -37.36 11.40
C PRO A 248 13.90 -36.04 11.70
N SER A 249 12.70 -35.82 11.15
CA SER A 249 11.97 -34.52 11.21
C SER A 249 10.66 -34.63 11.98
N THR A 250 10.31 -33.54 12.66
CA THR A 250 9.02 -33.39 13.35
C THR A 250 8.55 -31.95 13.24
N THR A 251 7.24 -31.74 13.23
CA THR A 251 6.60 -30.42 13.11
C THR A 251 5.84 -30.12 14.40
N LEU A 252 5.86 -28.86 14.80
CA LEU A 252 5.07 -28.31 15.88
C LEU A 252 4.38 -27.03 15.42
N ASP A 253 3.13 -26.87 15.83
CA ASP A 253 2.40 -25.62 15.66
C ASP A 253 2.48 -24.81 16.95
N TYR A 254 2.45 -23.49 16.83
CA TYR A 254 2.40 -22.59 17.97
C TYR A 254 1.51 -21.39 17.70
N ASP A 255 0.87 -20.90 18.74
CA ASP A 255 -0.04 -19.78 18.68
C ASP A 255 0.55 -18.61 19.46
N VAL A 256 0.42 -17.41 18.88
CA VAL A 256 0.80 -16.13 19.48
C VAL A 256 -0.47 -15.31 19.66
N SER A 257 -0.83 -15.01 20.91
CA SER A 257 -2.07 -14.28 21.22
C SER A 257 -1.93 -12.77 21.15
N VAL A 258 -0.71 -12.25 21.24
CA VAL A 258 -0.39 -10.81 21.18
C VAL A 258 0.98 -10.67 20.51
N ASP A 259 1.09 -9.69 19.64
CA ASP A 259 2.34 -9.37 18.91
C ASP A 259 3.55 -9.33 19.83
N GLY A 260 4.66 -9.93 19.43
CA GLY A 260 5.88 -9.93 20.22
C GLY A 260 6.98 -10.85 19.72
N ASN A 261 8.12 -10.78 20.39
CA ASN A 261 9.24 -11.66 20.07
C ASN A 261 8.92 -13.10 20.49
N VAL A 262 9.21 -14.04 19.59
CA VAL A 262 9.10 -15.48 19.82
C VAL A 262 10.48 -16.10 19.71
N LEU A 263 10.91 -16.78 20.78
CA LEU A 263 12.14 -17.57 20.81
C LEU A 263 11.78 -19.05 20.98
N ILE A 264 12.13 -19.89 20.00
CA ILE A 264 11.95 -21.34 20.08
C ILE A 264 13.32 -22.02 20.04
N THR A 265 13.61 -22.77 21.10
CA THR A 265 14.94 -23.36 21.33
C THR A 265 14.82 -24.84 21.63
N VAL A 266 15.75 -25.64 21.09
CA VAL A 266 15.91 -27.07 21.38
C VAL A 266 16.96 -27.25 22.45
N TYR A 267 16.66 -28.12 23.45
CA TYR A 267 17.54 -28.48 24.56
C TYR A 267 17.75 -29.99 24.62
N ASP A 268 18.89 -30.41 25.11
CA ASP A 268 19.14 -31.78 25.51
C ASP A 268 18.55 -32.09 26.89
N ILE A 269 18.75 -33.33 27.36
CA ILE A 269 18.30 -33.80 28.70
C ILE A 269 18.98 -33.09 29.87
N SER A 270 20.13 -32.42 29.65
CA SER A 270 20.84 -31.65 30.65
C SER A 270 20.40 -30.17 30.70
N GLY A 271 19.53 -29.75 29.78
CA GLY A 271 19.09 -28.36 29.61
C GLY A 271 20.09 -27.52 28.81
N GLN A 272 21.07 -28.14 28.14
CA GLN A 272 21.96 -27.41 27.24
C GLN A 272 21.25 -27.08 25.94
N VAL A 273 21.40 -25.83 25.46
CA VAL A 273 20.90 -25.40 24.16
C VAL A 273 21.60 -26.18 23.05
N ILE A 274 20.81 -26.81 22.19
CA ILE A 274 21.25 -27.55 21.02
C ILE A 274 21.12 -26.70 19.76
N GLU A 275 19.97 -26.03 19.60
CA GLU A 275 19.64 -25.27 18.38
C GLU A 275 18.57 -24.24 18.71
N VAL A 276 18.61 -23.06 18.03
CA VAL A 276 17.53 -22.07 18.02
C VAL A 276 16.81 -22.21 16.70
N LEU A 277 15.50 -22.47 16.75
CA LEU A 277 14.66 -22.73 15.57
C LEU A 277 13.90 -21.48 15.10
N VAL A 278 13.49 -20.64 16.06
CA VAL A 278 12.82 -19.36 15.80
C VAL A 278 13.40 -18.34 16.78
N ASP A 279 13.78 -17.17 16.26
CA ASP A 279 14.19 -16.00 17.05
C ASP A 279 13.74 -14.77 16.23
N ASP A 280 12.45 -14.43 16.34
CA ASP A 280 11.82 -13.47 15.44
C ASP A 280 10.62 -12.77 16.11
N TYR A 281 10.28 -11.58 15.63
CA TYR A 281 9.06 -10.88 16.00
C TYR A 281 7.88 -11.48 15.23
N LYS A 282 6.82 -11.88 15.95
CA LYS A 282 5.60 -12.44 15.36
C LYS A 282 4.38 -11.62 15.77
N TYR A 283 3.48 -11.45 14.82
CA TYR A 283 2.14 -10.93 15.07
C TYR A 283 1.26 -11.98 15.73
N ALA A 284 0.13 -11.59 16.31
CA ALA A 284 -0.84 -12.53 16.83
C ALA A 284 -1.37 -13.44 15.70
N GLY A 285 -1.33 -14.75 15.89
CA GLY A 285 -1.67 -15.74 14.86
C GLY A 285 -1.20 -17.13 15.14
N GLU A 286 -1.48 -18.06 14.22
CA GLU A 286 -1.06 -19.45 14.24
C GLU A 286 0.16 -19.65 13.33
N TYR A 287 1.17 -20.38 13.80
CA TYR A 287 2.42 -20.62 13.12
C TYR A 287 2.84 -22.07 13.20
N SER A 288 3.71 -22.49 12.30
CA SER A 288 4.29 -23.84 12.28
C SER A 288 5.79 -23.77 12.03
N PHE A 289 6.53 -24.73 12.62
CA PHE A 289 7.94 -24.94 12.31
C PHE A 289 8.28 -26.42 12.29
N THR A 290 9.31 -26.77 11.50
CA THR A 290 9.80 -28.15 11.41
C THR A 290 11.23 -28.21 11.90
N TRP A 291 11.49 -29.12 12.84
CA TRP A 291 12.84 -29.45 13.27
C TRP A 291 13.37 -30.69 12.54
N ASN A 292 14.52 -30.55 11.87
CA ASN A 292 15.24 -31.66 11.25
C ASN A 292 16.47 -32.03 12.08
N ALA A 293 16.34 -33.09 12.86
CA ALA A 293 17.36 -33.56 13.76
C ALA A 293 18.35 -34.59 13.15
N GLN A 294 18.57 -34.55 11.83
CA GLN A 294 19.41 -35.49 11.09
C GLN A 294 20.86 -35.54 11.65
N SER A 295 21.40 -34.45 12.16
CA SER A 295 22.74 -34.34 12.74
C SER A 295 22.83 -34.76 14.19
N HIS A 296 21.70 -34.98 14.87
CA HIS A 296 21.66 -35.25 16.31
C HIS A 296 21.48 -36.74 16.61
N PRO A 297 22.02 -37.30 17.74
CA PRO A 297 21.87 -38.70 18.12
C PRO A 297 20.42 -39.00 18.54
N SER A 298 20.02 -40.29 18.43
CA SER A 298 18.75 -40.75 19.02
C SER A 298 18.71 -40.47 20.52
N GLY A 299 17.58 -39.95 21.00
CA GLY A 299 17.45 -39.54 22.39
C GLY A 299 16.23 -38.70 22.70
N ILE A 300 16.18 -38.21 23.91
CA ILE A 300 15.13 -37.29 24.38
C ILE A 300 15.65 -35.85 24.24
N TYR A 301 14.80 -34.98 23.68
CA TYR A 301 15.00 -33.55 23.53
C TYR A 301 13.82 -32.79 24.10
N PHE A 302 14.03 -31.53 24.39
CA PHE A 302 12.97 -30.59 24.79
C PHE A 302 12.97 -29.39 23.86
N ILE A 303 11.79 -28.95 23.45
CA ILE A 303 11.60 -27.68 22.78
C ILE A 303 10.95 -26.72 23.76
N GLY A 304 11.59 -25.55 23.97
CA GLY A 304 11.06 -24.44 24.72
C GLY A 304 10.64 -23.32 23.80
N MET A 305 9.46 -22.75 24.00
CA MET A 305 8.98 -21.54 23.38
C MET A 305 8.83 -20.45 24.44
N GLU A 306 9.43 -19.30 24.21
CA GLU A 306 9.29 -18.10 25.03
C GLU A 306 8.68 -16.99 24.19
N THR A 307 7.58 -16.37 24.67
CA THR A 307 6.92 -15.24 24.03
C THR A 307 6.11 -14.44 25.07
N ASN A 308 6.20 -13.11 25.04
CA ASN A 308 5.42 -12.20 25.89
C ASN A 308 5.42 -12.59 27.39
N GLY A 309 6.58 -13.05 27.91
CA GLY A 309 6.74 -13.48 29.31
C GLY A 309 6.12 -14.85 29.65
N SER A 310 5.56 -15.55 28.65
CA SER A 310 5.07 -16.93 28.78
C SER A 310 6.15 -17.92 28.32
N TYR A 311 6.21 -19.08 28.98
CA TYR A 311 7.15 -20.15 28.64
C TYR A 311 6.45 -21.50 28.52
N PHE A 312 6.67 -22.20 27.40
CA PHE A 312 6.06 -23.49 27.08
C PHE A 312 7.17 -24.52 26.80
N THR A 313 6.97 -25.77 27.20
CA THR A 313 7.94 -26.84 26.92
C THR A 313 7.25 -28.10 26.42
N LYS A 314 7.84 -28.75 25.41
CA LYS A 314 7.40 -30.04 24.88
C LYS A 314 8.57 -31.02 24.83
N LYS A 315 8.27 -32.27 25.15
CA LYS A 315 9.23 -33.38 25.11
C LYS A 315 9.14 -34.10 23.76
N LEU A 316 10.30 -34.39 23.18
CA LEU A 316 10.46 -35.09 21.90
C LEU A 316 11.32 -36.31 22.02
N MET A 317 11.07 -37.33 21.19
CA MET A 317 11.87 -38.55 21.12
C MET A 317 12.34 -38.79 19.69
N LEU A 318 13.64 -38.57 19.44
CA LEU A 318 14.28 -38.92 18.18
C LEU A 318 14.68 -40.38 18.16
N VAL A 319 14.25 -41.11 17.13
CA VAL A 319 14.57 -42.51 16.92
C VAL A 319 15.15 -42.68 15.52
N LYS A 320 16.41 -43.04 15.41
CA LYS A 320 17.05 -43.34 14.12
C LYS A 320 17.11 -44.80 13.88
#